data_b881d8ebfcd5912e13b17c4cf5dea8cc
#
_entry.id   b881d8ebfcd5912e13b17c4cf5dea8cc
#
_cell.length_a   1.000
_cell.length_b   1.000
_cell.length_c   1.000
_cell.angle_alpha   90.00
_cell.angle_beta   90.00
_cell.angle_gamma   90.00
#
_symmetry.space_group_name_H-M   'P 1'
#
loop_
_entity.id
_entity.type
_entity.pdbx_description
1 polymer ?
#
loop_
_entity_poly.entity_id
_entity_poly.type
_entity_poly.pdbx_seq_one_letter_code
_entity_poly.pdbx_strand_id
1 'polypeptide(L)'
;ERVDPSRLRQNERYVVALKVTEPAARYGRLLLVDPVPAGLEIENANLTEGASVEGLNWLKQEVAPVHTEARDDRYVAAFERSGSSNQPLSYTVAYIARAVSPGRYVQPAAVIEDMYRPDRFGRTAFGTVDITSAR
;
A
#
# COMPACT_ATOMS: atom_id res chain seq x y z
N GLU A 1 15.77 3.97 -1.87
CA GLU A 1 15.83 4.10 -3.32
C GLU A 1 14.52 3.67 -3.97
N ARG A 2 14.01 4.49 -4.88
CA ARG A 2 12.77 4.19 -5.58
C ARG A 2 13.05 3.28 -6.76
N VAL A 3 12.31 2.18 -6.87
CA VAL A 3 12.49 1.18 -7.93
C VAL A 3 11.38 1.32 -8.96
N ASP A 4 11.75 1.25 -10.22
CA ASP A 4 10.79 1.25 -11.34
C ASP A 4 10.11 -0.13 -11.40
N PRO A 5 8.76 -0.19 -11.39
CA PRO A 5 8.04 -1.46 -11.49
C PRO A 5 8.37 -2.29 -12.74
N SER A 6 8.89 -1.66 -13.78
CA SER A 6 9.31 -2.38 -15.00
C SER A 6 10.68 -3.06 -14.85
N ARG A 7 11.31 -2.95 -13.69
CA ARG A 7 12.67 -3.45 -13.46
C ARG A 7 12.80 -4.29 -12.20
N LEU A 8 11.76 -5.01 -11.85
CA LEU A 8 11.83 -5.91 -10.71
C LEU A 8 12.58 -7.19 -11.07
N ARG A 9 13.20 -7.79 -10.08
CA ARG A 9 14.02 -8.97 -10.27
C ARG A 9 13.53 -10.10 -9.37
N GLN A 10 13.47 -11.29 -9.92
CA GLN A 10 13.03 -12.48 -9.21
C GLN A 10 13.84 -12.68 -7.93
N ASN A 11 13.18 -13.07 -6.87
CA ASN A 11 13.72 -13.36 -5.53
C ASN A 11 14.13 -12.13 -4.72
N GLU A 12 14.02 -10.93 -5.28
CA GLU A 12 14.27 -9.72 -4.51
C GLU A 12 13.01 -9.26 -3.79
N ARG A 13 13.23 -8.59 -2.67
CA ARG A 13 12.17 -8.03 -1.84
C ARG A 13 12.06 -6.53 -2.08
N TYR A 14 10.83 -6.06 -2.10
CA TYR A 14 10.53 -4.66 -2.34
C TYR A 14 9.58 -4.14 -1.28
N VAL A 15 9.77 -2.88 -0.90
CA VAL A 15 8.82 -2.19 -0.04
C VAL A 15 7.79 -1.51 -0.93
N VAL A 16 6.53 -1.86 -0.72
CA VAL A 16 5.41 -1.19 -1.39
C VAL A 16 4.83 -0.20 -0.40
N ALA A 17 4.86 1.07 -0.76
CA ALA A 17 4.35 2.14 0.08
C ALA A 17 3.15 2.80 -0.59
N LEU A 18 2.08 3.01 0.18
CA LEU A 18 0.87 3.65 -0.29
C LEU A 18 0.64 4.90 0.54
N LYS A 19 0.60 6.04 -0.13
CA LYS A 19 0.36 7.32 0.51
C LYS A 19 -1.07 7.78 0.23
N VAL A 20 -1.79 8.09 1.29
CA VAL A 20 -3.14 8.64 1.20
C VAL A 20 -3.09 10.10 1.64
N THR A 21 -3.67 10.97 0.85
CA THR A 21 -3.80 12.38 1.19
C THR A 21 -5.27 12.78 1.12
N GLU A 22 -5.77 13.32 2.22
CA GLU A 22 -7.11 13.89 2.27
C GLU A 22 -7.00 15.40 2.34
N PRO A 23 -7.67 16.12 1.43
CA PRO A 23 -7.62 17.59 1.47
C PRO A 23 -8.17 18.18 2.76
N ALA A 24 -9.20 17.53 3.33
CA ALA A 24 -9.76 17.87 4.61
C ALA A 24 -10.13 16.58 5.33
N ALA A 25 -9.53 16.34 6.49
CA ALA A 25 -9.83 15.15 7.26
C ALA A 25 -11.24 15.20 7.82
N ARG A 26 -11.99 14.12 7.67
CA ARG A 26 -13.36 14.01 8.16
C ARG A 26 -13.53 12.75 8.96
N TYR A 27 -14.48 12.80 9.89
CA TYR A 27 -14.88 11.59 10.60
C TYR A 27 -15.28 10.52 9.57
N GLY A 28 -14.76 9.33 9.76
CA GLY A 28 -15.07 8.24 8.86
C GLY A 28 -14.28 6.99 9.16
N ARG A 29 -14.66 5.94 8.47
CA ARG A 29 -13.96 4.67 8.48
C ARG A 29 -13.55 4.36 7.05
N LEU A 30 -12.24 4.32 6.82
CA LEU A 30 -11.69 4.15 5.48
C LEU A 30 -11.16 2.73 5.29
N LEU A 31 -11.38 2.19 4.12
CA LEU A 31 -10.84 0.88 3.73
C LEU A 31 -9.95 1.07 2.51
N LEU A 32 -8.68 0.70 2.67
CA LEU A 32 -7.70 0.69 1.59
C LEU A 32 -7.49 -0.74 1.13
N VAL A 33 -7.65 -0.97 -0.16
CA VAL A 33 -7.41 -2.29 -0.78
C VAL A 33 -6.38 -2.12 -1.87
N ASP A 34 -5.28 -2.84 -1.76
CA ASP A 34 -4.21 -2.85 -2.77
C ASP A 34 -4.08 -4.25 -3.35
N PRO A 35 -4.68 -4.51 -4.53
CA PRO A 35 -4.49 -5.79 -5.19
C PRO A 35 -3.03 -5.95 -5.62
N VAL A 36 -2.45 -7.09 -5.34
CA VAL A 36 -1.04 -7.37 -5.61
C VAL A 36 -0.91 -8.07 -6.97
N PRO A 37 0.01 -7.64 -7.84
CA PRO A 37 0.25 -8.35 -9.10
C PRO A 37 0.57 -9.83 -8.86
N ALA A 38 0.15 -10.68 -9.79
CA ALA A 38 0.24 -12.14 -9.60
C ALA A 38 1.68 -12.65 -9.43
N GLY A 39 2.67 -11.91 -9.91
CA GLY A 39 4.08 -12.28 -9.75
C GLY A 39 4.71 -11.88 -8.42
N LEU A 40 3.98 -11.18 -7.57
CA LEU A 40 4.46 -10.74 -6.27
C LEU A 40 3.73 -11.47 -5.14
N GLU A 41 4.42 -11.63 -4.02
CA GLU A 41 3.87 -12.28 -2.84
C GLU A 41 4.19 -11.44 -1.61
N ILE A 42 3.20 -11.19 -0.78
CA ILE A 42 3.39 -10.38 0.43
C ILE A 42 4.09 -11.24 1.48
N GLU A 43 5.24 -10.76 1.96
CA GLU A 43 5.99 -11.44 3.02
C GLU A 43 5.75 -10.83 4.39
N ASN A 44 5.60 -9.51 4.46
CA ASN A 44 5.41 -8.84 5.74
C ASN A 44 4.43 -7.69 5.57
N ALA A 45 3.25 -7.86 6.15
CA ALA A 45 2.17 -6.89 6.07
C ALA A 45 2.27 -5.80 7.15
N ASN A 46 3.12 -5.97 8.15
CA ASN A 46 3.19 -5.08 9.31
C ASN A 46 4.53 -4.35 9.40
N LEU A 47 4.98 -3.81 8.28
CA LEU A 47 6.25 -3.11 8.21
C LEU A 47 6.33 -1.91 9.15
N THR A 48 5.18 -1.33 9.48
CA THR A 48 5.11 -0.17 10.37
C THR A 48 5.12 -0.53 11.85
N GLU A 49 5.09 -1.81 12.17
CA GLU A 49 5.10 -2.30 13.54
C GLU A 49 6.36 -3.12 13.81
N GLY A 50 7.43 -2.49 14.24
CA GLY A 50 8.59 -3.22 14.67
C GLY A 50 9.91 -2.72 14.08
N ALA A 51 10.96 -3.51 14.27
CA ALA A 51 12.32 -3.12 13.96
C ALA A 51 12.62 -2.91 12.47
N SER A 52 11.79 -3.46 11.60
CA SER A 52 11.99 -3.31 10.16
C SER A 52 11.71 -1.91 9.64
N VAL A 53 11.18 -1.02 10.49
CA VAL A 53 10.96 0.38 10.14
C VAL A 53 12.24 1.21 10.28
N GLU A 54 13.24 0.68 10.97
CA GLU A 54 14.52 1.37 11.10
C GLU A 54 15.14 1.60 9.72
N GLY A 55 15.53 2.83 9.44
CA GLY A 55 16.05 3.20 8.14
C GLY A 55 15.01 3.69 7.15
N LEU A 56 13.73 3.59 7.46
CA LEU A 56 12.65 4.10 6.61
C LEU A 56 12.14 5.43 7.15
N ASN A 57 13.02 6.41 7.26
CA ASN A 57 12.70 7.72 7.83
C ASN A 57 11.66 8.49 7.04
N TRP A 58 11.46 8.12 5.78
CA TRP A 58 10.45 8.72 4.93
C TRP A 58 9.03 8.21 5.21
N LEU A 59 8.92 7.13 5.98
CA LEU A 59 7.64 6.53 6.32
C LEU A 59 7.05 7.23 7.54
N LYS A 60 6.24 8.23 7.31
CA LYS A 60 5.55 8.95 8.38
C LYS A 60 4.16 8.40 8.56
N GLN A 61 3.83 8.08 9.78
CA GLN A 61 2.54 7.52 10.11
C GLN A 61 1.81 8.46 11.06
N GLU A 62 1.07 9.41 10.48
CA GLU A 62 0.24 10.33 11.24
C GLU A 62 -1.04 9.66 11.72
N VAL A 63 -1.50 8.67 10.95
CA VAL A 63 -2.66 7.87 11.29
C VAL A 63 -2.28 6.42 11.14
N ALA A 64 -2.37 5.66 12.23
CA ALA A 64 -2.11 4.23 12.19
C ALA A 64 -3.36 3.46 11.75
N PRO A 65 -3.21 2.41 10.96
CA PRO A 65 -4.37 1.56 10.64
C PRO A 65 -4.87 0.86 11.90
N VAL A 66 -6.18 0.73 12.01
CA VAL A 66 -6.80 -0.03 13.11
C VAL A 66 -6.81 -1.52 12.82
N HIS A 67 -6.65 -1.89 11.56
CA HIS A 67 -6.57 -3.28 11.15
C HIS A 67 -5.82 -3.38 9.83
N THR A 68 -4.96 -4.38 9.70
CA THR A 68 -4.31 -4.72 8.44
C THR A 68 -4.46 -6.21 8.18
N GLU A 69 -4.56 -6.58 6.91
CA GLU A 69 -4.69 -7.96 6.50
C GLU A 69 -3.94 -8.17 5.19
N ALA A 70 -3.17 -9.24 5.11
CA ALA A 70 -2.52 -9.66 3.88
C ALA A 70 -3.13 -10.97 3.42
N ARG A 71 -3.60 -11.00 2.18
CA ARG A 71 -4.10 -12.20 1.53
C ARG A 71 -3.19 -12.53 0.35
N ASP A 72 -3.44 -13.66 -0.30
CA ASP A 72 -2.60 -14.09 -1.43
C ASP A 72 -2.57 -13.07 -2.56
N ASP A 73 -3.68 -12.35 -2.76
CA ASP A 73 -3.85 -11.45 -3.89
C ASP A 73 -3.99 -9.97 -3.51
N ARG A 74 -3.97 -9.63 -2.23
CA ARG A 74 -4.21 -8.24 -1.81
C ARG A 74 -3.71 -7.92 -0.42
N TYR A 75 -3.43 -6.64 -0.22
CA TYR A 75 -3.19 -6.04 1.08
C TYR A 75 -4.35 -5.13 1.43
N VAL A 76 -4.85 -5.22 2.65
CA VAL A 76 -5.98 -4.42 3.12
C VAL A 76 -5.59 -3.68 4.39
N ALA A 77 -5.93 -2.41 4.48
CA ALA A 77 -5.75 -1.61 5.68
C ALA A 77 -7.02 -0.82 5.97
N ALA A 78 -7.46 -0.86 7.22
CA ALA A 78 -8.63 -0.10 7.66
C ALA A 78 -8.18 1.02 8.59
N PHE A 79 -8.76 2.19 8.40
CA PHE A 79 -8.47 3.39 9.20
C PHE A 79 -9.76 3.90 9.80
N GLU A 80 -9.68 4.42 11.03
CA GLU A 80 -10.81 5.04 11.69
C GLU A 80 -10.38 6.40 12.22
N ARG A 81 -11.20 7.42 11.94
CA ARG A 81 -10.96 8.75 12.45
C ARG A 81 -12.20 9.26 13.15
N SER A 82 -11.96 9.79 14.34
CA SER A 82 -13.04 10.26 15.22
C SER A 82 -13.29 11.76 15.16
N GLY A 83 -12.47 12.50 14.40
CA GLY A 83 -12.58 13.95 14.32
C GLY A 83 -12.57 14.47 12.91
N SER A 84 -12.85 15.76 12.76
CA SER A 84 -12.81 16.45 11.49
C SER A 84 -11.89 17.66 11.57
N SER A 85 -11.21 17.98 10.47
CA SER A 85 -10.33 19.13 10.37
C SER A 85 -10.38 19.69 8.96
N ASN A 86 -10.20 21.01 8.84
CA ASN A 86 -10.07 21.65 7.55
C ASN A 86 -8.64 21.55 6.98
N GLN A 87 -7.72 20.97 7.76
CA GLN A 87 -6.33 20.81 7.33
C GLN A 87 -6.16 19.51 6.54
N PRO A 88 -5.28 19.51 5.54
CA PRO A 88 -4.94 18.27 4.84
C PRO A 88 -4.29 17.25 5.80
N LEU A 89 -4.59 15.99 5.58
CA LEU A 89 -4.01 14.91 6.34
C LEU A 89 -3.41 13.88 5.38
N SER A 90 -2.15 13.53 5.61
CA SER A 90 -1.45 12.51 4.83
C SER A 90 -1.00 11.38 5.74
N TYR A 91 -1.13 10.16 5.26
CA TYR A 91 -0.63 9.00 5.97
C TYR A 91 -0.16 7.94 4.98
N THR A 92 0.76 7.10 5.41
CA THR A 92 1.41 6.12 4.56
C THR A 92 1.36 4.75 5.23
N VAL A 93 1.03 3.73 4.46
CA VAL A 93 1.19 2.34 4.87
C VAL A 93 2.17 1.66 3.94
N ALA A 94 2.82 0.63 4.44
CA ALA A 94 3.81 -0.09 3.65
C ALA A 94 3.81 -1.57 4.02
N TYR A 95 4.16 -2.39 3.05
CA TYR A 95 4.37 -3.82 3.25
C TYR A 95 5.54 -4.28 2.40
N ILE A 96 6.10 -5.45 2.74
CA ILE A 96 7.18 -6.04 1.96
C ILE A 96 6.59 -7.13 1.06
N ALA A 97 6.92 -7.04 -0.23
CA ALA A 97 6.56 -8.04 -1.22
C ALA A 97 7.83 -8.61 -1.85
N ARG A 98 7.78 -9.89 -2.19
CA ARG A 98 8.86 -10.57 -2.89
C ARG A 98 8.41 -10.88 -4.31
N ALA A 99 9.28 -10.64 -5.28
CA ALA A 99 9.06 -11.06 -6.66
C ALA A 99 9.33 -12.56 -6.76
N VAL A 100 8.32 -13.35 -7.14
CA VAL A 100 8.44 -14.80 -7.13
C VAL A 100 8.49 -15.41 -8.51
N SER A 101 7.80 -14.83 -9.49
CA SER A 101 7.71 -15.42 -10.82
C SER A 101 8.06 -14.40 -11.90
N PRO A 102 9.00 -14.72 -12.82
CA PRO A 102 9.29 -13.83 -13.93
C PRO A 102 8.08 -13.67 -14.86
N GLY A 103 7.97 -12.50 -15.47
CA GLY A 103 6.91 -12.23 -16.42
C GLY A 103 6.43 -10.79 -16.35
N ARG A 104 5.43 -10.50 -17.15
CA ARG A 104 4.76 -9.20 -17.14
C ARG A 104 3.36 -9.38 -16.59
N TYR A 105 3.03 -8.56 -15.60
CA TYR A 105 1.78 -8.67 -14.87
C TYR A 105 1.05 -7.34 -14.85
N VAL A 106 -0.28 -7.41 -14.78
CA VAL A 106 -1.09 -6.22 -14.56
C VAL A 106 -0.93 -5.80 -13.09
N GLN A 107 -0.71 -4.51 -12.88
CA GLN A 107 -0.75 -3.91 -11.55
C GLN A 107 -2.09 -3.19 -11.41
N PRO A 108 -3.06 -3.79 -10.70
CA PRO A 108 -4.36 -3.16 -10.51
C PRO A 108 -4.25 -1.90 -9.66
N ALA A 109 -5.23 -1.02 -9.76
CA ALA A 109 -5.27 0.18 -8.95
C ALA A 109 -5.52 -0.18 -7.48
N ALA A 110 -4.80 0.47 -6.58
CA ALA A 110 -5.16 0.49 -5.17
C ALA A 110 -6.33 1.45 -4.99
N VAL A 111 -7.29 1.08 -4.15
CA VAL A 111 -8.50 1.88 -3.91
C VAL A 111 -8.66 2.12 -2.42
N ILE A 112 -8.95 3.36 -2.05
CA ILE A 112 -9.37 3.69 -0.70
C ILE A 112 -10.77 4.30 -0.77
N GLU A 113 -11.63 3.89 0.14
CA GLU A 113 -13.04 4.28 0.14
C GLU A 113 -13.52 4.50 1.57
N ASP A 114 -14.34 5.53 1.75
CA ASP A 114 -15.04 5.75 3.01
C ASP A 114 -16.23 4.79 3.09
N MET A 115 -16.27 3.96 4.12
CA MET A 115 -17.28 2.92 4.26
C MET A 115 -18.68 3.49 4.53
N TYR A 116 -18.75 4.72 5.06
CA TYR A 116 -20.03 5.39 5.32
C TYR A 116 -20.48 6.29 4.16
N ARG A 117 -19.51 6.73 3.35
CA ARG A 117 -19.74 7.63 2.22
C ARG A 117 -18.96 7.11 1.01
N PRO A 118 -19.49 6.10 0.30
CA PRO A 118 -18.75 5.46 -0.80
C PRO A 118 -18.41 6.38 -1.97
N ASP A 119 -19.11 7.50 -2.11
CA ASP A 119 -18.77 8.51 -3.11
C ASP A 119 -17.46 9.24 -2.79
N ARG A 120 -16.93 9.08 -1.59
CA ARG A 120 -15.65 9.62 -1.19
C ARG A 120 -14.59 8.54 -1.29
N PHE A 121 -13.81 8.59 -2.35
CA PHE A 121 -12.80 7.55 -2.62
C PHE A 121 -11.61 8.13 -3.37
N GLY A 122 -10.53 7.36 -3.39
CA GLY A 122 -9.35 7.64 -4.20
C GLY A 122 -8.79 6.34 -4.75
N ARG A 123 -8.01 6.44 -5.80
CA ARG A 123 -7.34 5.28 -6.37
C ARG A 123 -6.06 5.69 -7.08
N THR A 124 -5.13 4.72 -7.19
CA THR A 124 -3.93 4.91 -7.98
C THR A 124 -4.24 4.61 -9.46
N ALA A 125 -3.32 5.00 -10.33
CA ALA A 125 -3.35 4.52 -11.70
C ALA A 125 -3.03 3.02 -11.71
N PHE A 126 -3.62 2.28 -12.63
CA PHE A 126 -3.19 0.92 -12.89
C PHE A 126 -2.03 0.91 -13.90
N GLY A 127 -1.28 -0.17 -13.94
CA GLY A 127 -0.13 -0.26 -14.82
C GLY A 127 0.32 -1.69 -15.02
N THR A 128 1.61 -1.87 -15.26
CA THR A 128 2.22 -3.18 -15.42
C THR A 128 3.45 -3.31 -14.54
N VAL A 129 3.73 -4.54 -14.14
CA VAL A 129 4.93 -4.91 -13.40
C VAL A 129 5.68 -5.95 -14.20
N ASP A 130 6.96 -5.69 -14.45
CA ASP A 130 7.84 -6.64 -15.14
C ASP A 130 8.83 -7.23 -14.17
N ILE A 131 8.90 -8.53 -14.10
CA ILE A 131 9.83 -9.26 -13.24
C ILE A 131 10.77 -10.06 -14.15
N THR A 132 12.07 -9.78 -14.04
CA THR A 132 13.08 -10.51 -14.78
C THR A 132 13.56 -11.72 -13.99
N SER A 133 13.96 -12.76 -14.71
CA SER A 133 14.53 -13.97 -14.10
C SER A 133 15.79 -13.64 -13.31
N ALA A 134 16.02 -14.39 -12.23
CA ALA A 134 17.21 -14.27 -11.39
C ALA A 134 18.51 -14.67 -12.09
N ARG A 135 18.42 -15.26 -13.26
CA ARG A 135 19.59 -15.67 -14.06
C ARG A 135 20.02 -14.58 -15.02
#